data_8ae3452974c8d2522dea3ad2500c2334
#
_entry.id   8ae3452974c8d2522dea3ad2500c2334
#
_cell.length_a   1.000
_cell.length_b   1.000
_cell.length_c   1.000
_cell.angle_alpha   90.00
_cell.angle_beta   90.00
_cell.angle_gamma   90.00
#
_symmetry.space_group_name_H-M   'P 1'
#
loop_
_entity.id
_entity.type
_entity.pdbx_description
1 polymer ?
#
loop_
_entity_poly.entity_id
_entity_poly.type
_entity_poly.pdbx_seq_one_letter_code
_entity_poly.pdbx_strand_id
1 'polypeptide(L)'
;MMEVTQEQLPNTNNAKTLTALLYGCMKLSITPNATWQKAFWIQSQATLSKLNPQEFSNTLYAAAELRIQPPQEWQQAFWTQSQTKLEQFNQQSFSNTLYAAAKLGIQPPKEWQQAFWAQSQRKLEQFNPQNFSNTLYAATKLRIQPSKEWQQAFWAQSQTILRKFDPQSFSNTLHAAAKLGIQPPKNWKRVFWTQSQPKLRQFNPQSFSNTLYATAKLRIQPPKKWQQAFWTQSQGKLRQFNPQEFSNTLYAAAELEIQPPKKWQQAFWTQSQWALQNFNEQDYSNTLYAAAKLGIQPPKEWQQAFWTQSQTTLSRFNPQNFSNTLYATAKLRIQPPQEWKQVFWAQSQATLSKFNPQSFSNTLYAACVLDLKLPEAFKSCVSLNLENDIEQDTTSLRVMYNTRDYLKAQGINLEFKQDTLAKLQKNEDTKISCLESKTGFALSKVLQDMCPHISLTEQRFIDGIASTADFFIDACGEKGLVIQVDGPTHFLNQGTERQCVNGFTAFQTRQLQTQGYQVLRLPYDLLETRDVYDIRDENAPVPPKLADYLKEQLTPYLTLAT
;
A
#
# COMPACT_ATOMS: atom_id res chain seq x y z
N MET A 1 46.07 -22.97 -5.65
CA MET A 1 45.85 -21.79 -6.52
C MET A 1 45.85 -20.49 -5.68
N MET A 2 45.09 -20.39 -4.59
CA MET A 2 45.05 -19.16 -3.76
C MET A 2 46.39 -18.84 -3.07
N GLU A 3 47.12 -19.84 -2.57
CA GLU A 3 48.45 -19.63 -1.96
C GLU A 3 49.45 -19.09 -2.97
N VAL A 4 49.50 -19.71 -4.17
CA VAL A 4 50.42 -19.26 -5.26
C VAL A 4 50.09 -17.85 -5.71
N THR A 5 48.79 -17.48 -5.82
CA THR A 5 48.39 -16.11 -6.18
C THR A 5 48.67 -15.09 -5.07
N GLN A 6 48.67 -15.51 -3.78
CA GLN A 6 48.98 -14.64 -2.66
C GLN A 6 50.47 -14.22 -2.63
N GLU A 7 51.37 -15.11 -2.96
CA GLU A 7 52.80 -14.81 -3.05
C GLU A 7 53.16 -13.93 -4.27
N GLN A 8 52.39 -14.07 -5.36
CA GLN A 8 52.65 -13.31 -6.60
C GLN A 8 51.99 -11.93 -6.63
N LEU A 9 50.90 -11.71 -5.82
CA LEU A 9 50.13 -10.46 -5.82
C LEU A 9 51.01 -9.20 -5.57
N PRO A 10 51.96 -9.17 -4.59
CA PRO A 10 52.77 -8.00 -4.33
C PRO A 10 53.60 -7.54 -5.53
N ASN A 11 53.89 -8.45 -6.46
CA ASN A 11 54.69 -8.21 -7.66
C ASN A 11 53.87 -8.00 -8.92
N THR A 12 52.50 -8.04 -8.82
CA THR A 12 51.61 -7.96 -9.97
C THR A 12 51.21 -6.51 -10.27
N ASN A 13 51.94 -5.85 -11.18
CA ASN A 13 51.65 -4.49 -11.62
C ASN A 13 50.75 -4.43 -12.89
N ASN A 14 50.06 -5.51 -13.22
CA ASN A 14 49.19 -5.59 -14.39
C ASN A 14 47.72 -5.52 -13.96
N ALA A 15 47.06 -4.42 -14.31
CA ALA A 15 45.66 -4.15 -13.99
C ALA A 15 44.69 -5.24 -14.49
N LYS A 16 44.90 -5.72 -15.72
CA LYS A 16 44.11 -6.80 -16.33
C LYS A 16 44.21 -8.10 -15.55
N THR A 17 45.42 -8.47 -15.13
CA THR A 17 45.67 -9.68 -14.33
C THR A 17 44.97 -9.59 -12.97
N LEU A 18 45.09 -8.44 -12.27
CA LEU A 18 44.41 -8.23 -10.98
C LEU A 18 42.89 -8.36 -11.12
N THR A 19 42.30 -7.70 -12.10
CA THR A 19 40.86 -7.82 -12.39
C THR A 19 40.47 -9.27 -12.68
N ALA A 20 41.24 -9.98 -13.50
CA ALA A 20 40.96 -11.38 -13.86
C ALA A 20 41.05 -12.32 -12.65
N LEU A 21 41.97 -12.09 -11.72
CA LEU A 21 42.10 -12.86 -10.48
C LEU A 21 40.85 -12.70 -9.60
N LEU A 22 40.44 -11.47 -9.28
CA LEU A 22 39.26 -11.23 -8.45
C LEU A 22 37.98 -11.75 -9.13
N TYR A 23 37.85 -11.53 -10.44
CA TYR A 23 36.71 -12.02 -11.23
C TYR A 23 36.69 -13.56 -11.31
N GLY A 24 37.86 -14.19 -11.42
CA GLY A 24 38.00 -15.64 -11.34
C GLY A 24 37.58 -16.21 -9.99
N CYS A 25 37.98 -15.58 -8.89
CA CYS A 25 37.53 -15.94 -7.54
C CYS A 25 36.00 -15.89 -7.44
N MET A 26 35.39 -14.83 -7.96
CA MET A 26 33.92 -14.71 -8.00
C MET A 26 33.28 -15.83 -8.82
N LYS A 27 33.80 -16.14 -10.01
CA LYS A 27 33.26 -17.22 -10.86
C LYS A 27 33.36 -18.59 -10.23
N LEU A 28 34.40 -18.84 -9.46
CA LEU A 28 34.62 -20.09 -8.73
C LEU A 28 33.95 -20.11 -7.35
N SER A 29 33.26 -19.01 -6.97
CA SER A 29 32.65 -18.85 -5.63
C SER A 29 33.66 -19.02 -4.49
N ILE A 30 34.88 -18.60 -4.68
CA ILE A 30 35.98 -18.66 -3.71
C ILE A 30 36.18 -17.26 -3.11
N THR A 31 35.90 -17.10 -1.82
CA THR A 31 36.17 -15.84 -1.12
C THR A 31 37.63 -15.83 -0.64
N PRO A 32 38.49 -14.90 -1.14
CA PRO A 32 39.87 -14.78 -0.69
C PRO A 32 39.97 -14.40 0.79
N ASN A 33 41.06 -14.86 1.46
CA ASN A 33 41.33 -14.50 2.85
C ASN A 33 41.74 -13.01 3.03
N ALA A 34 41.73 -12.55 4.25
CA ALA A 34 42.00 -11.12 4.57
C ALA A 34 43.39 -10.63 4.09
N THR A 35 44.41 -11.48 4.17
CA THR A 35 45.79 -11.15 3.72
C THR A 35 45.82 -10.94 2.22
N TRP A 36 45.21 -11.84 1.46
CA TRP A 36 45.06 -11.73 0.00
C TRP A 36 44.28 -10.46 -0.39
N GLN A 37 43.14 -10.19 0.30
CA GLN A 37 42.33 -9.00 0.03
C GLN A 37 43.13 -7.71 0.25
N LYS A 38 43.90 -7.63 1.36
CA LYS A 38 44.73 -6.45 1.65
C LYS A 38 45.78 -6.24 0.55
N ALA A 39 46.52 -7.28 0.14
CA ALA A 39 47.52 -7.19 -0.92
C ALA A 39 46.86 -6.80 -2.26
N PHE A 40 45.72 -7.38 -2.57
CA PHE A 40 44.95 -7.07 -3.79
C PHE A 40 44.56 -5.57 -3.84
N TRP A 41 44.00 -5.02 -2.78
CA TRP A 41 43.58 -3.62 -2.79
C TRP A 41 44.75 -2.65 -2.93
N ILE A 42 45.89 -2.93 -2.32
CA ILE A 42 47.10 -2.12 -2.47
C ILE A 42 47.56 -2.12 -3.92
N GLN A 43 47.68 -3.30 -4.54
CA GLN A 43 48.18 -3.41 -5.92
C GLN A 43 47.16 -2.88 -6.94
N SER A 44 45.87 -3.13 -6.74
CA SER A 44 44.82 -2.63 -7.63
C SER A 44 44.73 -1.10 -7.56
N GLN A 45 44.94 -0.47 -6.40
CA GLN A 45 44.94 0.99 -6.27
C GLN A 45 46.09 1.61 -7.08
N ALA A 46 47.28 1.02 -7.02
CA ALA A 46 48.45 1.50 -7.79
C ALA A 46 48.26 1.38 -9.30
N THR A 47 47.34 0.53 -9.75
CA THR A 47 47.07 0.27 -11.18
C THR A 47 45.75 0.83 -11.68
N LEU A 48 44.92 1.50 -10.86
CA LEU A 48 43.62 2.02 -11.20
C LEU A 48 43.60 2.87 -12.49
N SER A 49 44.58 3.76 -12.66
CA SER A 49 44.69 4.63 -13.84
C SER A 49 44.85 3.85 -15.14
N LYS A 50 45.35 2.62 -15.08
CA LYS A 50 45.57 1.72 -16.22
C LYS A 50 44.35 0.87 -16.57
N LEU A 51 43.32 0.82 -15.71
CA LEU A 51 42.10 0.04 -15.97
C LEU A 51 41.35 0.59 -17.18
N ASN A 52 40.89 -0.30 -18.06
CA ASN A 52 39.92 0.03 -19.07
C ASN A 52 38.46 0.00 -18.47
N PRO A 53 37.44 0.49 -19.20
CA PRO A 53 36.04 0.50 -18.73
C PRO A 53 35.49 -0.83 -18.23
N GLN A 54 35.82 -1.93 -18.90
CA GLN A 54 35.38 -3.27 -18.52
C GLN A 54 36.06 -3.76 -17.24
N GLU A 55 37.36 -3.46 -17.08
CA GLU A 55 38.13 -3.81 -15.89
C GLU A 55 37.64 -3.06 -14.65
N PHE A 56 37.30 -1.76 -14.77
CA PHE A 56 36.65 -1.00 -13.70
C PHE A 56 35.35 -1.68 -13.23
N SER A 57 34.45 -1.95 -14.17
CA SER A 57 33.16 -2.53 -13.85
C SER A 57 33.28 -3.96 -13.30
N ASN A 58 34.18 -4.79 -13.85
CA ASN A 58 34.38 -6.16 -13.43
C ASN A 58 35.03 -6.25 -12.03
N THR A 59 35.96 -5.38 -11.71
CA THR A 59 36.59 -5.35 -10.39
C THR A 59 35.58 -5.03 -9.30
N LEU A 60 34.79 -3.95 -9.48
CA LEU A 60 33.77 -3.57 -8.48
C LEU A 60 32.65 -4.60 -8.42
N TYR A 61 32.24 -5.16 -9.56
CA TYR A 61 31.21 -6.20 -9.64
C TYR A 61 31.64 -7.49 -8.92
N ALA A 62 32.87 -7.94 -9.16
CA ALA A 62 33.40 -9.12 -8.49
C ALA A 62 33.50 -8.93 -6.97
N ALA A 63 33.97 -7.78 -6.51
CA ALA A 63 34.00 -7.42 -5.10
C ALA A 63 32.58 -7.47 -4.49
N ALA A 64 31.58 -6.92 -5.18
CA ALA A 64 30.18 -6.92 -4.75
C ALA A 64 29.58 -8.33 -4.66
N GLU A 65 29.86 -9.20 -5.63
CA GLU A 65 29.39 -10.59 -5.61
C GLU A 65 30.03 -11.40 -4.49
N LEU A 66 31.33 -11.19 -4.25
CA LEU A 66 32.08 -11.83 -3.16
C LEU A 66 31.81 -11.21 -1.79
N ARG A 67 31.07 -10.09 -1.73
CA ARG A 67 30.84 -9.29 -0.49
C ARG A 67 32.13 -8.79 0.17
N ILE A 68 33.12 -8.46 -0.63
CA ILE A 68 34.41 -7.92 -0.19
C ILE A 68 34.34 -6.39 -0.29
N GLN A 69 34.46 -5.73 0.86
CA GLN A 69 34.38 -4.26 0.91
C GLN A 69 35.74 -3.65 0.54
N PRO A 70 35.80 -2.81 -0.53
CA PRO A 70 37.02 -2.07 -0.86
C PRO A 70 37.35 -1.03 0.22
N PRO A 71 38.65 -0.78 0.53
CA PRO A 71 39.06 0.30 1.43
C PRO A 71 38.60 1.68 0.96
N GLN A 72 38.42 2.63 1.87
CA GLN A 72 37.86 3.95 1.55
C GLN A 72 38.74 4.73 0.56
N GLU A 73 40.07 4.66 0.72
CA GLU A 73 41.05 5.29 -0.18
C GLU A 73 40.95 4.72 -1.60
N TRP A 74 40.77 3.39 -1.71
CA TRP A 74 40.55 2.75 -2.99
C TRP A 74 39.23 3.21 -3.63
N GLN A 75 38.15 3.32 -2.86
CA GLN A 75 36.85 3.81 -3.36
C GLN A 75 36.97 5.23 -3.93
N GLN A 76 37.63 6.14 -3.22
CA GLN A 76 37.88 7.52 -3.69
C GLN A 76 38.66 7.54 -5.00
N ALA A 77 39.77 6.81 -5.05
CA ALA A 77 40.61 6.69 -6.25
C ALA A 77 39.82 6.05 -7.42
N PHE A 78 38.99 5.03 -7.13
CA PHE A 78 38.14 4.39 -8.13
C PHE A 78 37.17 5.38 -8.77
N TRP A 79 36.46 6.20 -7.98
CA TRP A 79 35.52 7.17 -8.52
C TRP A 79 36.23 8.24 -9.36
N THR A 80 37.35 8.75 -8.87
CA THR A 80 38.14 9.74 -9.62
C THR A 80 38.62 9.20 -10.95
N GLN A 81 39.23 8.01 -10.98
CA GLN A 81 39.78 7.43 -12.20
C GLN A 81 38.69 6.94 -13.17
N SER A 82 37.63 6.32 -12.66
CA SER A 82 36.54 5.85 -13.52
C SER A 82 35.76 6.99 -14.17
N GLN A 83 35.63 8.15 -13.49
CA GLN A 83 34.95 9.32 -14.05
C GLN A 83 35.59 9.80 -15.36
N THR A 84 36.90 9.79 -15.45
CA THR A 84 37.63 10.21 -16.67
C THR A 84 37.38 9.28 -17.87
N LYS A 85 36.87 8.07 -17.62
CA LYS A 85 36.67 7.04 -18.65
C LYS A 85 35.17 6.71 -18.89
N LEU A 86 34.23 7.40 -18.23
CA LEU A 86 32.80 7.13 -18.39
C LEU A 86 32.31 7.20 -19.84
N GLU A 87 32.87 8.10 -20.65
CA GLU A 87 32.52 8.22 -22.08
C GLU A 87 32.78 6.91 -22.85
N GLN A 88 33.79 6.16 -22.44
CA GLN A 88 34.20 4.89 -23.07
C GLN A 88 33.43 3.69 -22.49
N PHE A 89 32.62 3.87 -21.44
CA PHE A 89 31.84 2.78 -20.86
C PHE A 89 30.81 2.26 -21.88
N ASN A 90 30.70 0.94 -21.97
CA ASN A 90 29.60 0.30 -22.67
C ASN A 90 28.39 0.12 -21.72
N GLN A 91 27.26 -0.31 -22.26
CA GLN A 91 26.00 -0.50 -21.52
C GLN A 91 26.14 -1.43 -20.29
N GLN A 92 26.95 -2.47 -20.39
CA GLN A 92 27.19 -3.42 -19.30
C GLN A 92 28.07 -2.80 -18.21
N SER A 93 29.12 -2.04 -18.60
CA SER A 93 29.99 -1.35 -17.64
C SER A 93 29.21 -0.34 -16.81
N PHE A 94 28.29 0.44 -17.43
CA PHE A 94 27.41 1.35 -16.70
C PHE A 94 26.56 0.61 -15.69
N SER A 95 25.80 -0.38 -16.14
CA SER A 95 24.86 -1.07 -15.26
C SER A 95 25.53 -1.87 -14.15
N ASN A 96 26.65 -2.55 -14.45
CA ASN A 96 27.38 -3.35 -13.48
C ASN A 96 28.06 -2.48 -12.41
N THR A 97 28.66 -1.34 -12.80
CA THR A 97 29.32 -0.44 -11.84
C THR A 97 28.31 0.13 -10.85
N LEU A 98 27.17 0.64 -11.32
CA LEU A 98 26.16 1.21 -10.43
C LEU A 98 25.51 0.12 -9.55
N TYR A 99 25.23 -1.06 -10.13
CA TYR A 99 24.69 -2.21 -9.41
C TYR A 99 25.65 -2.70 -8.30
N ALA A 100 26.93 -2.81 -8.62
CA ALA A 100 27.96 -3.21 -7.66
C ALA A 100 28.10 -2.21 -6.51
N ALA A 101 28.14 -0.92 -6.83
CA ALA A 101 28.13 0.15 -5.83
C ALA A 101 26.93 0.04 -4.89
N ALA A 102 25.74 -0.18 -5.44
CA ALA A 102 24.51 -0.37 -4.68
C ALA A 102 24.54 -1.61 -3.78
N LYS A 103 25.11 -2.71 -4.26
CA LYS A 103 25.24 -3.97 -3.51
C LYS A 103 26.24 -3.87 -2.36
N LEU A 104 27.31 -3.09 -2.54
CA LEU A 104 28.32 -2.80 -1.53
C LEU A 104 27.92 -1.66 -0.57
N GLY A 105 26.86 -0.90 -0.89
CA GLY A 105 26.49 0.28 -0.12
C GLY A 105 27.46 1.46 -0.28
N ILE A 106 28.22 1.51 -1.39
CA ILE A 106 29.20 2.54 -1.68
C ILE A 106 28.55 3.66 -2.47
N GLN A 107 28.50 4.86 -1.88
CA GLN A 107 27.87 6.02 -2.50
C GLN A 107 28.83 6.70 -3.49
N PRO A 108 28.50 6.78 -4.80
CA PRO A 108 29.29 7.55 -5.76
C PRO A 108 29.23 9.05 -5.46
N PRO A 109 30.33 9.82 -5.68
CA PRO A 109 30.32 11.28 -5.56
C PRO A 109 29.31 11.94 -6.50
N LYS A 110 28.80 13.13 -6.14
CA LYS A 110 27.78 13.84 -6.94
C LYS A 110 28.22 14.13 -8.37
N GLU A 111 29.47 14.52 -8.53
CA GLU A 111 30.06 14.82 -9.84
C GLU A 111 30.11 13.57 -10.73
N TRP A 112 30.48 12.43 -10.13
CA TRP A 112 30.45 11.15 -10.84
C TRP A 112 29.01 10.76 -11.23
N GLN A 113 28.04 10.96 -10.33
CA GLN A 113 26.62 10.67 -10.62
C GLN A 113 26.12 11.49 -11.81
N GLN A 114 26.44 12.80 -11.87
CA GLN A 114 26.05 13.67 -12.97
C GLN A 114 26.67 13.21 -14.30
N ALA A 115 27.97 12.93 -14.29
CA ALA A 115 28.68 12.41 -15.46
C ALA A 115 28.13 11.04 -15.89
N PHE A 116 27.82 10.16 -14.93
CA PHE A 116 27.21 8.85 -15.19
C PHE A 116 25.87 8.99 -15.94
N TRP A 117 24.95 9.85 -15.48
CA TRP A 117 23.65 10.03 -16.12
C TRP A 117 23.82 10.62 -17.53
N ALA A 118 24.69 11.61 -17.70
CA ALA A 118 24.93 12.22 -19.00
C ALA A 118 25.52 11.23 -20.02
N GLN A 119 26.51 10.44 -19.63
CA GLN A 119 27.17 9.49 -20.54
C GLN A 119 26.35 8.23 -20.79
N SER A 120 25.71 7.68 -19.75
CA SER A 120 24.85 6.50 -19.91
C SER A 120 23.62 6.78 -20.77
N GLN A 121 23.06 8.00 -20.73
CA GLN A 121 21.95 8.41 -21.58
C GLN A 121 22.24 8.20 -23.08
N ARG A 122 23.46 8.49 -23.52
CA ARG A 122 23.91 8.32 -24.91
C ARG A 122 23.98 6.86 -25.34
N LYS A 123 24.00 5.93 -24.39
CA LYS A 123 24.12 4.48 -24.63
C LYS A 123 22.84 3.69 -24.38
N LEU A 124 21.73 4.36 -23.97
CA LEU A 124 20.48 3.68 -23.62
C LEU A 124 19.90 2.82 -24.75
N GLU A 125 20.10 3.21 -26.01
CA GLU A 125 19.67 2.40 -27.18
C GLU A 125 20.31 1.00 -27.22
N GLN A 126 21.51 0.86 -26.63
CA GLN A 126 22.26 -0.39 -26.55
C GLN A 126 21.94 -1.21 -25.30
N PHE A 127 21.16 -0.67 -24.36
CA PHE A 127 20.81 -1.37 -23.14
C PHE A 127 19.91 -2.58 -23.43
N ASN A 128 20.26 -3.70 -22.82
CA ASN A 128 19.38 -4.87 -22.77
C ASN A 128 18.42 -4.77 -21.55
N PRO A 129 17.42 -5.66 -21.41
CA PRO A 129 16.47 -5.64 -20.28
C PRO A 129 17.15 -5.62 -18.90
N GLN A 130 18.21 -6.39 -18.72
CA GLN A 130 18.94 -6.45 -17.45
C GLN A 130 19.68 -5.14 -17.15
N ASN A 131 20.28 -4.50 -18.17
CA ASN A 131 20.93 -3.20 -17.98
C ASN A 131 19.92 -2.14 -17.51
N PHE A 132 18.74 -2.07 -18.13
CA PHE A 132 17.67 -1.16 -17.75
C PHE A 132 17.23 -1.40 -16.29
N SER A 133 16.88 -2.63 -15.96
CA SER A 133 16.36 -2.98 -14.64
C SER A 133 17.40 -2.82 -13.53
N ASN A 134 18.65 -3.25 -13.76
CA ASN A 134 19.73 -3.15 -12.79
C ASN A 134 20.13 -1.70 -12.52
N THR A 135 20.20 -0.86 -13.55
CA THR A 135 20.56 0.57 -13.39
C THR A 135 19.51 1.29 -12.53
N LEU A 136 18.22 1.09 -12.83
CA LEU A 136 17.15 1.75 -12.09
C LEU A 136 17.04 1.19 -10.65
N TYR A 137 17.19 -0.13 -10.49
CA TYR A 137 17.24 -0.78 -9.18
C TYR A 137 18.39 -0.25 -8.32
N ALA A 138 19.59 -0.14 -8.89
CA ALA A 138 20.76 0.37 -8.20
C ALA A 138 20.58 1.83 -7.78
N ALA A 139 20.04 2.67 -8.65
CA ALA A 139 19.70 4.05 -8.33
C ALA A 139 18.76 4.14 -7.11
N THR A 140 17.78 3.24 -7.03
CA THR A 140 16.87 3.14 -5.87
C THR A 140 17.61 2.81 -4.58
N LYS A 141 18.49 1.81 -4.61
CA LYS A 141 19.26 1.37 -3.43
C LYS A 141 20.22 2.45 -2.93
N LEU A 142 20.84 3.16 -3.85
CA LEU A 142 21.74 4.28 -3.55
C LEU A 142 20.99 5.60 -3.26
N ARG A 143 19.66 5.63 -3.41
CA ARG A 143 18.85 6.85 -3.28
C ARG A 143 19.34 7.99 -4.21
N ILE A 144 19.75 7.62 -5.41
CA ILE A 144 20.22 8.55 -6.44
C ILE A 144 19.09 8.78 -7.44
N GLN A 145 18.69 10.04 -7.61
CA GLN A 145 17.64 10.38 -8.56
C GLN A 145 18.25 10.60 -9.95
N PRO A 146 17.82 9.84 -10.99
CA PRO A 146 18.22 10.12 -12.37
C PRO A 146 17.71 11.48 -12.85
N SER A 147 18.46 12.16 -13.74
CA SER A 147 18.01 13.42 -14.35
C SER A 147 16.70 13.23 -15.13
N LYS A 148 15.92 14.29 -15.30
CA LYS A 148 14.64 14.23 -16.06
C LYS A 148 14.86 13.79 -17.52
N GLU A 149 15.91 14.26 -18.13
CA GLU A 149 16.31 13.93 -19.52
C GLU A 149 16.64 12.44 -19.63
N TRP A 150 17.39 11.91 -18.66
CA TRP A 150 17.69 10.48 -18.59
C TRP A 150 16.42 9.64 -18.40
N GLN A 151 15.51 10.07 -17.51
CA GLN A 151 14.24 9.38 -17.29
C GLN A 151 13.40 9.32 -18.59
N GLN A 152 13.30 10.41 -19.33
CA GLN A 152 12.59 10.45 -20.61
C GLN A 152 13.20 9.50 -21.64
N ALA A 153 14.52 9.55 -21.80
CA ALA A 153 15.25 8.67 -22.70
C ALA A 153 15.13 7.19 -22.26
N PHE A 154 15.20 6.91 -20.94
CA PHE A 154 15.01 5.58 -20.37
C PHE A 154 13.63 4.99 -20.76
N TRP A 155 12.55 5.74 -20.57
CA TRP A 155 11.21 5.26 -20.94
C TRP A 155 11.06 5.05 -22.43
N ALA A 156 11.59 5.97 -23.24
CA ALA A 156 11.53 5.85 -24.70
C ALA A 156 12.26 4.60 -25.20
N GLN A 157 13.51 4.39 -24.76
CA GLN A 157 14.33 3.27 -25.24
C GLN A 157 13.87 1.93 -24.64
N SER A 158 13.56 1.87 -23.36
CA SER A 158 13.07 0.62 -22.73
C SER A 158 11.76 0.13 -23.35
N GLN A 159 10.88 1.04 -23.76
CA GLN A 159 9.62 0.70 -24.44
C GLN A 159 9.84 -0.12 -25.70
N THR A 160 10.86 0.19 -26.49
CA THR A 160 11.13 -0.49 -27.78
C THR A 160 11.48 -1.97 -27.60
N ILE A 161 12.02 -2.33 -26.44
CA ILE A 161 12.50 -3.69 -26.16
C ILE A 161 11.70 -4.42 -25.05
N LEU A 162 10.58 -3.87 -24.55
CA LEU A 162 9.78 -4.51 -23.51
C LEU A 162 9.41 -5.97 -23.82
N ARG A 163 9.21 -6.32 -25.11
CA ARG A 163 8.97 -7.71 -25.53
C ARG A 163 10.09 -8.69 -25.11
N LYS A 164 11.34 -8.17 -24.95
CA LYS A 164 12.51 -8.96 -24.53
C LYS A 164 12.68 -9.06 -23.02
N PHE A 165 11.90 -8.27 -22.24
CA PHE A 165 11.99 -8.31 -20.77
C PHE A 165 11.56 -9.68 -20.25
N ASP A 166 12.33 -10.20 -19.31
CA ASP A 166 11.97 -11.35 -18.51
C ASP A 166 11.11 -10.91 -17.28
N PRO A 167 10.54 -11.83 -16.51
CA PRO A 167 9.76 -11.52 -15.33
C PRO A 167 10.47 -10.61 -14.33
N GLN A 168 11.76 -10.83 -14.09
CA GLN A 168 12.57 -10.05 -13.16
C GLN A 168 12.79 -8.63 -13.64
N SER A 169 13.08 -8.46 -14.93
CA SER A 169 13.25 -7.12 -15.54
C SER A 169 11.97 -6.31 -15.48
N PHE A 170 10.80 -6.92 -15.74
CA PHE A 170 9.51 -6.25 -15.60
C PHE A 170 9.28 -5.77 -14.17
N SER A 171 9.38 -6.68 -13.20
CA SER A 171 9.08 -6.38 -11.80
C SER A 171 10.08 -5.39 -11.20
N ASN A 172 11.38 -5.55 -11.45
CA ASN A 172 12.41 -4.68 -10.91
C ASN A 172 12.31 -3.26 -11.48
N THR A 173 12.04 -3.12 -12.79
CA THR A 173 11.90 -1.80 -13.41
C THR A 173 10.72 -1.03 -12.81
N LEU A 174 9.55 -1.66 -12.70
CA LEU A 174 8.37 -1.01 -12.14
C LEU A 174 8.53 -0.73 -10.65
N HIS A 175 9.10 -1.67 -9.89
CA HIS A 175 9.37 -1.51 -8.46
C HIS A 175 10.35 -0.38 -8.18
N ALA A 176 11.43 -0.30 -8.95
CA ALA A 176 12.40 0.77 -8.82
C ALA A 176 11.80 2.14 -9.20
N ALA A 177 11.01 2.21 -10.26
CA ALA A 177 10.26 3.42 -10.62
C ALA A 177 9.36 3.90 -9.48
N ALA A 178 8.64 2.98 -8.84
CA ALA A 178 7.78 3.30 -7.70
C ALA A 178 8.56 3.82 -6.49
N LYS A 179 9.71 3.21 -6.19
CA LYS A 179 10.59 3.64 -5.07
C LYS A 179 11.23 5.01 -5.32
N LEU A 180 11.54 5.34 -6.57
CA LEU A 180 12.10 6.65 -6.96
C LEU A 180 11.02 7.71 -7.22
N GLY A 181 9.73 7.35 -7.19
CA GLY A 181 8.65 8.28 -7.51
C GLY A 181 8.60 8.68 -8.99
N ILE A 182 9.16 7.86 -9.89
CA ILE A 182 9.25 8.15 -11.33
C ILE A 182 8.05 7.52 -12.05
N GLN A 183 7.19 8.37 -12.63
CA GLN A 183 5.98 7.91 -13.32
C GLN A 183 6.28 7.44 -14.75
N PRO A 184 5.94 6.18 -15.11
CA PRO A 184 6.04 5.73 -16.50
C PRO A 184 5.03 6.46 -17.39
N PRO A 185 5.41 6.83 -18.63
CA PRO A 185 4.49 7.45 -19.59
C PRO A 185 3.31 6.54 -19.97
N LYS A 186 2.19 7.13 -20.42
CA LYS A 186 0.97 6.39 -20.78
C LYS A 186 1.23 5.28 -21.83
N ASN A 187 2.01 5.58 -22.86
CA ASN A 187 2.34 4.60 -23.91
C ASN A 187 3.19 3.44 -23.38
N TRP A 188 4.18 3.75 -22.53
CA TRP A 188 5.00 2.71 -21.89
C TRP A 188 4.15 1.77 -21.04
N LYS A 189 3.24 2.31 -20.21
CA LYS A 189 2.30 1.51 -19.40
C LYS A 189 1.47 0.56 -20.27
N ARG A 190 0.92 1.06 -21.40
CA ARG A 190 0.13 0.24 -22.33
C ARG A 190 0.95 -0.94 -22.87
N VAL A 191 2.17 -0.67 -23.34
CA VAL A 191 3.06 -1.72 -23.87
C VAL A 191 3.50 -2.68 -22.76
N PHE A 192 3.79 -2.17 -21.56
CA PHE A 192 4.12 -2.98 -20.38
C PHE A 192 3.04 -4.03 -20.09
N TRP A 193 1.78 -3.63 -19.99
CA TRP A 193 0.68 -4.56 -19.73
C TRP A 193 0.53 -5.62 -20.82
N THR A 194 0.63 -5.22 -22.08
CA THR A 194 0.52 -6.14 -23.21
C THR A 194 1.67 -7.16 -23.24
N GLN A 195 2.90 -6.74 -22.95
CA GLN A 195 4.06 -7.62 -23.02
C GLN A 195 4.27 -8.46 -21.75
N SER A 196 3.88 -7.97 -20.58
CA SER A 196 4.02 -8.71 -19.32
C SER A 196 2.93 -9.77 -19.13
N GLN A 197 1.70 -9.55 -19.63
CA GLN A 197 0.58 -10.48 -19.44
C GLN A 197 0.90 -11.93 -19.85
N PRO A 198 1.41 -12.23 -21.04
CA PRO A 198 1.73 -13.61 -21.44
C PRO A 198 2.87 -14.23 -20.63
N LYS A 199 3.68 -13.40 -19.98
CA LYS A 199 4.83 -13.83 -19.16
C LYS A 199 4.49 -14.06 -17.69
N LEU A 200 3.28 -13.71 -17.22
CA LEU A 200 2.83 -13.92 -15.84
C LEU A 200 3.00 -15.37 -15.39
N ARG A 201 2.81 -16.35 -16.29
CA ARG A 201 3.04 -17.78 -15.98
C ARG A 201 4.47 -18.11 -15.49
N GLN A 202 5.45 -17.26 -15.88
CA GLN A 202 6.87 -17.39 -15.53
C GLN A 202 7.25 -16.53 -14.31
N PHE A 203 6.34 -15.70 -13.80
CA PHE A 203 6.61 -14.87 -12.63
C PHE A 203 6.84 -15.77 -11.41
N ASN A 204 7.87 -15.45 -10.64
CA ASN A 204 8.05 -15.99 -9.29
C ASN A 204 7.25 -15.14 -8.27
N PRO A 205 7.12 -15.60 -7.01
CA PRO A 205 6.42 -14.87 -5.96
C PRO A 205 6.84 -13.41 -5.83
N GLN A 206 8.12 -13.13 -5.81
CA GLN A 206 8.67 -11.77 -5.71
C GLN A 206 8.25 -10.89 -6.89
N SER A 207 8.26 -11.44 -8.11
CA SER A 207 7.84 -10.70 -9.30
C SER A 207 6.36 -10.32 -9.26
N PHE A 208 5.48 -11.23 -8.79
CA PHE A 208 4.07 -10.93 -8.58
C PHE A 208 3.88 -9.82 -7.57
N SER A 209 4.43 -9.99 -6.37
CA SER A 209 4.28 -9.05 -5.26
C SER A 209 4.85 -7.67 -5.61
N ASN A 210 6.09 -7.61 -6.10
CA ASN A 210 6.74 -6.34 -6.47
C ASN A 210 5.99 -5.59 -7.57
N THR A 211 5.48 -6.30 -8.58
CA THR A 211 4.76 -5.66 -9.69
C THR A 211 3.46 -5.04 -9.19
N LEU A 212 2.64 -5.77 -8.44
CA LEU A 212 1.37 -5.25 -7.95
C LEU A 212 1.58 -4.12 -6.93
N TYR A 213 2.55 -4.29 -6.01
CA TYR A 213 2.91 -3.26 -5.03
C TYR A 213 3.39 -1.96 -5.69
N ALA A 214 4.27 -2.07 -6.68
CA ALA A 214 4.74 -0.92 -7.45
C ALA A 214 3.61 -0.22 -8.19
N THR A 215 2.71 -0.98 -8.78
CA THR A 215 1.51 -0.48 -9.46
C THR A 215 0.63 0.34 -8.52
N ALA A 216 0.42 -0.15 -7.30
CA ALA A 216 -0.32 0.56 -6.26
C ALA A 216 0.38 1.86 -5.82
N LYS A 217 1.69 1.81 -5.57
CA LYS A 217 2.48 2.99 -5.18
C LYS A 217 2.51 4.07 -6.27
N LEU A 218 2.52 3.68 -7.54
CA LEU A 218 2.44 4.59 -8.68
C LEU A 218 1.00 5.02 -9.02
N ARG A 219 -0.01 4.48 -8.33
CA ARG A 219 -1.44 4.72 -8.61
C ARG A 219 -1.80 4.43 -10.07
N ILE A 220 -1.28 3.32 -10.59
CA ILE A 220 -1.53 2.85 -11.96
C ILE A 220 -2.53 1.70 -11.92
N GLN A 221 -3.71 1.89 -12.52
CA GLN A 221 -4.72 0.83 -12.57
C GLN A 221 -4.38 -0.18 -13.67
N PRO A 222 -4.14 -1.49 -13.36
CA PRO A 222 -3.90 -2.51 -14.36
C PRO A 222 -5.18 -2.80 -15.16
N PRO A 223 -5.08 -3.13 -16.47
CA PRO A 223 -6.24 -3.53 -17.25
C PRO A 223 -6.93 -4.79 -16.68
N LYS A 224 -8.26 -4.89 -16.76
CA LYS A 224 -9.03 -6.02 -16.23
C LYS A 224 -8.53 -7.39 -16.70
N LYS A 225 -8.16 -7.52 -18.00
CA LYS A 225 -7.59 -8.77 -18.55
C LYS A 225 -6.27 -9.15 -17.89
N TRP A 226 -5.42 -8.17 -17.61
CA TRP A 226 -4.16 -8.40 -16.90
C TRP A 226 -4.41 -8.82 -15.44
N GLN A 227 -5.35 -8.16 -14.76
CA GLN A 227 -5.75 -8.53 -13.40
C GLN A 227 -6.23 -9.98 -13.32
N GLN A 228 -7.11 -10.41 -14.24
CA GLN A 228 -7.59 -11.79 -14.31
C GLN A 228 -6.44 -12.79 -14.49
N ALA A 229 -5.53 -12.51 -15.42
CA ALA A 229 -4.35 -13.35 -15.64
C ALA A 229 -3.42 -13.37 -14.42
N PHE A 230 -3.22 -12.21 -13.75
CA PHE A 230 -2.43 -12.10 -12.53
C PHE A 230 -2.97 -13.01 -11.42
N TRP A 231 -4.26 -12.93 -11.11
CA TRP A 231 -4.88 -13.76 -10.08
C TRP A 231 -4.80 -15.25 -10.40
N THR A 232 -5.06 -15.62 -11.65
CA THR A 232 -5.00 -17.01 -12.10
C THR A 232 -3.59 -17.58 -11.95
N GLN A 233 -2.56 -16.85 -12.39
CA GLN A 233 -1.19 -17.36 -12.35
C GLN A 233 -0.57 -17.29 -10.95
N SER A 234 -0.84 -16.25 -10.16
CA SER A 234 -0.32 -16.11 -8.80
C SER A 234 -0.92 -17.13 -7.83
N GLN A 235 -2.19 -17.56 -8.02
CA GLN A 235 -2.84 -18.56 -7.18
C GLN A 235 -2.02 -19.85 -7.09
N GLY A 236 -1.48 -20.35 -8.19
CA GLY A 236 -0.65 -21.55 -8.22
C GLY A 236 0.72 -21.39 -7.54
N LYS A 237 1.13 -20.14 -7.24
CA LYS A 237 2.42 -19.83 -6.61
C LYS A 237 2.32 -19.48 -5.13
N LEU A 238 1.12 -19.34 -4.56
CA LEU A 238 0.92 -18.91 -3.16
C LEU A 238 1.68 -19.79 -2.14
N ARG A 239 1.85 -21.08 -2.40
CA ARG A 239 2.65 -21.97 -1.54
C ARG A 239 4.12 -21.57 -1.40
N GLN A 240 4.62 -20.78 -2.34
CA GLN A 240 6.01 -20.32 -2.39
C GLN A 240 6.17 -18.88 -1.88
N PHE A 241 5.06 -18.22 -1.56
CA PHE A 241 5.10 -16.84 -1.06
C PHE A 241 5.71 -16.79 0.34
N ASN A 242 6.62 -15.84 0.54
CA ASN A 242 7.10 -15.47 1.86
C ASN A 242 6.14 -14.47 2.54
N PRO A 243 6.31 -14.16 3.84
CA PRO A 243 5.47 -13.20 4.57
C PRO A 243 5.27 -11.87 3.87
N GLN A 244 6.35 -11.25 3.40
CA GLN A 244 6.33 -9.95 2.73
C GLN A 244 5.56 -9.99 1.40
N GLU A 245 5.65 -11.10 0.67
CA GLU A 245 4.94 -11.27 -0.60
C GLU A 245 3.43 -11.43 -0.39
N PHE A 246 3.01 -12.14 0.67
CA PHE A 246 1.61 -12.19 1.07
C PHE A 246 1.08 -10.81 1.44
N SER A 247 1.72 -10.15 2.38
CA SER A 247 1.26 -8.85 2.89
C SER A 247 1.25 -7.77 1.82
N ASN A 248 2.31 -7.66 1.01
CA ASN A 248 2.40 -6.66 -0.05
C ASN A 248 1.39 -6.89 -1.18
N THR A 249 1.11 -8.15 -1.54
CA THR A 249 0.15 -8.47 -2.61
C THR A 249 -1.27 -8.08 -2.19
N LEU A 250 -1.70 -8.45 -0.99
CA LEU A 250 -3.04 -8.11 -0.51
C LEU A 250 -3.17 -6.60 -0.26
N TYR A 251 -2.13 -5.98 0.33
CA TYR A 251 -2.08 -4.53 0.54
C TYR A 251 -2.18 -3.75 -0.77
N ALA A 252 -1.44 -4.18 -1.79
CA ALA A 252 -1.48 -3.54 -3.09
C ALA A 252 -2.85 -3.69 -3.78
N ALA A 253 -3.48 -4.86 -3.66
CA ALA A 253 -4.85 -5.07 -4.14
C ALA A 253 -5.84 -4.10 -3.46
N ALA A 254 -5.70 -3.92 -2.14
CA ALA A 254 -6.51 -2.99 -1.36
C ALA A 254 -6.29 -1.52 -1.76
N GLU A 255 -5.04 -1.11 -1.99
CA GLU A 255 -4.72 0.26 -2.43
C GLU A 255 -5.23 0.56 -3.86
N LEU A 256 -5.29 -0.46 -4.70
CA LEU A 256 -5.83 -0.36 -6.07
C LEU A 256 -7.34 -0.59 -6.15
N GLU A 257 -7.99 -0.94 -5.03
CA GLU A 257 -9.41 -1.31 -4.99
C GLU A 257 -9.75 -2.47 -5.93
N ILE A 258 -8.80 -3.40 -6.10
CA ILE A 258 -8.96 -4.59 -6.93
C ILE A 258 -9.35 -5.77 -6.05
N GLN A 259 -10.57 -6.26 -6.23
CA GLN A 259 -11.07 -7.41 -5.49
C GLN A 259 -10.47 -8.72 -6.02
N PRO A 260 -9.67 -9.48 -5.22
CA PRO A 260 -9.18 -10.78 -5.63
C PRO A 260 -10.34 -11.78 -5.80
N PRO A 261 -10.30 -12.71 -6.77
CA PRO A 261 -11.33 -13.74 -6.92
C PRO A 261 -11.47 -14.62 -5.68
N LYS A 262 -12.68 -15.10 -5.36
CA LYS A 262 -12.95 -15.93 -4.17
C LYS A 262 -12.02 -17.14 -4.02
N LYS A 263 -11.74 -17.85 -5.13
CA LYS A 263 -10.80 -18.99 -5.13
C LYS A 263 -9.39 -18.57 -4.73
N TRP A 264 -8.95 -17.40 -5.17
CA TRP A 264 -7.64 -16.86 -4.78
C TRP A 264 -7.64 -16.47 -3.30
N GLN A 265 -8.71 -15.83 -2.81
CA GLN A 265 -8.85 -15.48 -1.39
C GLN A 265 -8.77 -16.71 -0.49
N GLN A 266 -9.49 -17.79 -0.83
CA GLN A 266 -9.44 -19.06 -0.08
C GLN A 266 -8.02 -19.64 -0.03
N ALA A 267 -7.36 -19.71 -1.20
CA ALA A 267 -5.99 -20.20 -1.28
C ALA A 267 -5.01 -19.28 -0.51
N PHE A 268 -5.21 -17.96 -0.56
CA PHE A 268 -4.42 -16.99 0.19
C PHE A 268 -4.50 -17.25 1.69
N TRP A 269 -5.70 -17.35 2.26
CA TRP A 269 -5.87 -17.59 3.70
C TRP A 269 -5.27 -18.93 4.13
N THR A 270 -5.49 -19.98 3.37
CA THR A 270 -4.92 -21.30 3.66
C THR A 270 -3.39 -21.26 3.68
N GLN A 271 -2.75 -20.64 2.67
CA GLN A 271 -1.29 -20.64 2.58
C GLN A 271 -0.64 -19.64 3.53
N SER A 272 -1.23 -18.44 3.69
CA SER A 272 -0.68 -17.43 4.60
C SER A 272 -0.79 -17.82 6.07
N GLN A 273 -1.74 -18.66 6.46
CA GLN A 273 -1.87 -19.15 7.83
C GLN A 273 -0.60 -19.86 8.30
N TRP A 274 0.01 -20.68 7.44
CA TRP A 274 1.29 -21.37 7.73
C TRP A 274 2.48 -20.39 7.81
N ALA A 275 2.39 -19.27 7.09
CA ALA A 275 3.44 -18.27 7.07
C ALA A 275 3.39 -17.31 8.28
N LEU A 276 2.26 -17.23 9.02
CA LEU A 276 2.05 -16.27 10.11
C LEU A 276 3.18 -16.29 11.15
N GLN A 277 3.71 -17.45 11.50
CA GLN A 277 4.82 -17.59 12.46
C GLN A 277 6.08 -16.78 12.07
N ASN A 278 6.23 -16.48 10.78
CA ASN A 278 7.36 -15.73 10.23
C ASN A 278 6.99 -14.30 9.81
N PHE A 279 5.76 -13.85 10.07
CA PHE A 279 5.36 -12.47 9.79
C PHE A 279 6.11 -11.51 10.72
N ASN A 280 6.54 -10.40 10.19
CA ASN A 280 6.97 -9.26 11.01
C ASN A 280 5.75 -8.38 11.35
N GLU A 281 5.97 -7.36 12.17
CA GLU A 281 4.95 -6.42 12.64
C GLU A 281 4.21 -5.70 11.50
N GLN A 282 4.91 -5.39 10.42
CA GLN A 282 4.33 -4.74 9.24
C GLN A 282 3.49 -5.72 8.41
N ASP A 283 3.92 -6.98 8.30
CA ASP A 283 3.18 -8.01 7.57
C ASP A 283 1.83 -8.28 8.24
N TYR A 284 1.80 -8.37 9.58
CA TYR A 284 0.56 -8.53 10.33
C TYR A 284 -0.39 -7.36 10.10
N SER A 285 0.07 -6.14 10.36
CA SER A 285 -0.78 -4.95 10.26
C SER A 285 -1.26 -4.69 8.83
N ASN A 286 -0.40 -4.84 7.82
CA ASN A 286 -0.76 -4.61 6.43
C ASN A 286 -1.76 -5.66 5.92
N THR A 287 -1.60 -6.94 6.30
CA THR A 287 -2.50 -8.00 5.84
C THR A 287 -3.91 -7.80 6.39
N LEU A 288 -4.03 -7.53 7.69
CA LEU A 288 -5.34 -7.32 8.31
C LEU A 288 -6.00 -6.02 7.82
N TYR A 289 -5.22 -4.93 7.70
CA TYR A 289 -5.68 -3.66 7.16
C TYR A 289 -6.18 -3.80 5.70
N ALA A 290 -5.45 -4.51 4.88
CA ALA A 290 -5.85 -4.77 3.49
C ALA A 290 -7.13 -5.60 3.40
N ALA A 291 -7.26 -6.64 4.23
CA ALA A 291 -8.47 -7.43 4.33
C ALA A 291 -9.69 -6.55 4.70
N ALA A 292 -9.51 -5.68 5.68
CA ALA A 292 -10.55 -4.73 6.12
C ALA A 292 -10.91 -3.71 5.03
N LYS A 293 -9.91 -3.20 4.30
CA LYS A 293 -10.12 -2.24 3.20
C LYS A 293 -10.88 -2.88 2.04
N LEU A 294 -10.59 -4.14 1.72
CA LEU A 294 -11.27 -4.93 0.69
C LEU A 294 -12.61 -5.54 1.15
N GLY A 295 -12.96 -5.43 2.43
CA GLY A 295 -14.15 -6.08 2.98
C GLY A 295 -14.08 -7.61 2.95
N ILE A 296 -12.88 -8.18 3.02
CA ILE A 296 -12.64 -9.63 3.00
C ILE A 296 -12.49 -10.15 4.42
N GLN A 297 -13.44 -10.95 4.89
CA GLN A 297 -13.39 -11.55 6.22
C GLN A 297 -12.38 -12.72 6.24
N PRO A 298 -11.32 -12.69 7.07
CA PRO A 298 -10.46 -13.84 7.27
C PRO A 298 -11.20 -15.01 7.91
N PRO A 299 -10.92 -16.27 7.57
CA PRO A 299 -11.49 -17.44 8.25
C PRO A 299 -11.18 -17.45 9.74
N LYS A 300 -12.04 -18.07 10.55
CA LYS A 300 -11.87 -18.12 12.02
C LYS A 300 -10.55 -18.75 12.44
N GLU A 301 -10.14 -19.81 11.76
CA GLU A 301 -8.88 -20.51 12.01
C GLU A 301 -7.67 -19.60 11.76
N TRP A 302 -7.71 -18.81 10.68
CA TRP A 302 -6.70 -17.81 10.40
C TRP A 302 -6.67 -16.71 11.46
N GLN A 303 -7.86 -16.25 11.91
CA GLN A 303 -7.96 -15.24 12.96
C GLN A 303 -7.32 -15.74 14.27
N GLN A 304 -7.59 -16.97 14.68
CA GLN A 304 -7.00 -17.57 15.88
C GLN A 304 -5.47 -17.64 15.76
N ALA A 305 -4.96 -18.14 14.64
CA ALA A 305 -3.53 -18.20 14.39
C ALA A 305 -2.90 -16.79 14.37
N PHE A 306 -3.58 -15.79 13.78
CA PHE A 306 -3.16 -14.40 13.76
C PHE A 306 -2.98 -13.85 15.20
N TRP A 307 -3.96 -14.05 16.08
CA TRP A 307 -3.88 -13.56 17.46
C TRP A 307 -2.73 -14.20 18.23
N THR A 308 -2.60 -15.51 18.13
CA THR A 308 -1.52 -16.26 18.80
C THR A 308 -0.15 -15.80 18.35
N GLN A 309 0.07 -15.69 17.06
CA GLN A 309 1.40 -15.37 16.52
C GLN A 309 1.73 -13.87 16.65
N SER A 310 0.77 -12.98 16.36
CA SER A 310 1.01 -11.52 16.44
C SER A 310 1.28 -11.06 17.87
N GLN A 311 0.69 -11.71 18.88
CA GLN A 311 0.92 -11.38 20.30
C GLN A 311 2.40 -11.39 20.66
N THR A 312 3.16 -12.33 20.13
CA THR A 312 4.61 -12.45 20.40
C THR A 312 5.45 -11.31 19.80
N THR A 313 4.87 -10.57 18.84
CA THR A 313 5.57 -9.49 18.11
C THR A 313 5.09 -8.09 18.48
N LEU A 314 4.07 -7.96 19.34
CA LEU A 314 3.49 -6.66 19.70
C LEU A 314 4.51 -5.67 20.30
N SER A 315 5.55 -6.16 20.98
CA SER A 315 6.63 -5.31 21.51
C SER A 315 7.44 -4.57 20.43
N ARG A 316 7.37 -5.03 19.17
CA ARG A 316 8.04 -4.40 18.02
C ARG A 316 7.10 -3.52 17.18
N PHE A 317 5.80 -3.49 17.50
CA PHE A 317 4.85 -2.67 16.79
C PHE A 317 5.17 -1.19 16.98
N ASN A 318 5.11 -0.43 15.89
CA ASN A 318 5.10 1.03 15.94
C ASN A 318 3.64 1.55 16.06
N PRO A 319 3.42 2.85 16.32
CA PRO A 319 2.08 3.43 16.42
C PRO A 319 1.17 3.13 15.22
N GLN A 320 1.70 3.13 14.01
CA GLN A 320 0.94 2.82 12.80
C GLN A 320 0.50 1.35 12.76
N ASN A 321 1.38 0.41 13.19
CA ASN A 321 1.02 -1.00 13.25
C ASN A 321 -0.10 -1.24 14.26
N PHE A 322 -0.02 -0.63 15.46
CA PHE A 322 -1.07 -0.69 16.47
C PHE A 322 -2.39 -0.15 15.93
N SER A 323 -2.37 1.07 15.41
CA SER A 323 -3.53 1.75 14.86
C SER A 323 -4.18 0.96 13.71
N ASN A 324 -3.40 0.55 12.71
CA ASN A 324 -3.92 -0.19 11.56
C ASN A 324 -4.53 -1.54 11.96
N THR A 325 -3.91 -2.25 12.91
CA THR A 325 -4.40 -3.55 13.36
C THR A 325 -5.73 -3.40 14.10
N LEU A 326 -5.84 -2.48 15.05
CA LEU A 326 -7.08 -2.30 15.81
C LEU A 326 -8.21 -1.74 14.92
N TYR A 327 -7.88 -0.76 14.04
CA TYR A 327 -8.81 -0.21 13.06
C TYR A 327 -9.38 -1.29 12.13
N ALA A 328 -8.50 -2.14 11.60
CA ALA A 328 -8.92 -3.25 10.74
C ALA A 328 -9.79 -4.27 11.48
N THR A 329 -9.42 -4.59 12.71
CA THR A 329 -10.18 -5.48 13.60
C THR A 329 -11.60 -4.96 13.83
N ALA A 330 -11.72 -3.66 14.13
CA ALA A 330 -13.01 -3.00 14.32
C ALA A 330 -13.85 -3.02 13.03
N LYS A 331 -13.24 -2.65 11.90
CA LYS A 331 -13.94 -2.64 10.61
C LYS A 331 -14.43 -4.03 10.19
N LEU A 332 -13.64 -5.08 10.45
CA LEU A 332 -13.99 -6.47 10.18
C LEU A 332 -14.97 -7.07 11.20
N ARG A 333 -15.35 -6.36 12.26
CA ARG A 333 -16.19 -6.86 13.38
C ARG A 333 -15.60 -8.10 14.05
N ILE A 334 -14.27 -8.14 14.19
CA ILE A 334 -13.56 -9.23 14.85
C ILE A 334 -13.23 -8.80 16.29
N GLN A 335 -13.65 -9.59 17.28
CA GLN A 335 -13.29 -9.33 18.68
C GLN A 335 -11.94 -9.98 19.00
N PRO A 336 -10.90 -9.20 19.39
CA PRO A 336 -9.63 -9.78 19.82
C PRO A 336 -9.79 -10.56 21.12
N PRO A 337 -9.01 -11.65 21.33
CA PRO A 337 -8.97 -12.36 22.62
C PRO A 337 -8.53 -11.44 23.78
N GLN A 338 -8.96 -11.76 25.00
CA GLN A 338 -8.69 -10.92 26.18
C GLN A 338 -7.18 -10.80 26.44
N GLU A 339 -6.45 -11.90 26.33
CA GLU A 339 -5.00 -11.95 26.55
C GLU A 339 -4.26 -11.06 25.52
N TRP A 340 -4.69 -11.12 24.26
CA TRP A 340 -4.12 -10.27 23.21
C TRP A 340 -4.38 -8.79 23.49
N LYS A 341 -5.60 -8.42 23.93
CA LYS A 341 -5.96 -7.03 24.29
C LYS A 341 -5.09 -6.50 25.42
N GLN A 342 -4.82 -7.30 26.43
CA GLN A 342 -3.96 -6.91 27.56
C GLN A 342 -2.55 -6.58 27.08
N VAL A 343 -1.94 -7.47 26.30
CA VAL A 343 -0.59 -7.24 25.75
C VAL A 343 -0.59 -6.06 24.77
N PHE A 344 -1.60 -5.95 23.91
CA PHE A 344 -1.76 -4.82 22.98
C PHE A 344 -1.74 -3.47 23.71
N TRP A 345 -2.57 -3.31 24.75
CA TRP A 345 -2.62 -2.07 25.51
C TRP A 345 -1.32 -1.79 26.27
N ALA A 346 -0.70 -2.79 26.88
CA ALA A 346 0.57 -2.62 27.57
C ALA A 346 1.69 -2.14 26.63
N GLN A 347 1.81 -2.75 25.44
CA GLN A 347 2.85 -2.38 24.48
C GLN A 347 2.55 -1.06 23.75
N SER A 348 1.29 -0.78 23.44
CA SER A 348 0.94 0.49 22.80
C SER A 348 1.15 1.69 23.72
N GLN A 349 0.91 1.55 25.03
CA GLN A 349 1.23 2.59 26.03
C GLN A 349 2.72 2.95 26.05
N ALA A 350 3.61 1.98 25.92
CA ALA A 350 5.06 2.21 25.91
C ALA A 350 5.53 3.08 24.70
N THR A 351 4.71 3.19 23.67
CA THR A 351 4.98 3.98 22.47
C THR A 351 4.04 5.17 22.28
N LEU A 352 3.20 5.47 23.28
CA LEU A 352 2.10 6.43 23.16
C LEU A 352 2.57 7.83 22.76
N SER A 353 3.72 8.29 23.26
CA SER A 353 4.33 9.58 22.90
C SER A 353 4.77 9.70 21.44
N LYS A 354 4.80 8.58 20.71
CA LYS A 354 5.15 8.54 19.27
C LYS A 354 3.94 8.45 18.35
N PHE A 355 2.72 8.39 18.92
CA PHE A 355 1.50 8.39 18.13
C PHE A 355 1.31 9.77 17.49
N ASN A 356 1.11 9.79 16.18
CA ASN A 356 0.61 10.99 15.52
C ASN A 356 -0.92 11.10 15.71
N PRO A 357 -1.52 12.28 15.47
CA PRO A 357 -2.96 12.51 15.65
C PRO A 357 -3.84 11.47 14.95
N GLN A 358 -3.52 11.11 13.72
CA GLN A 358 -4.28 10.12 12.95
C GLN A 358 -4.21 8.71 13.56
N SER A 359 -3.02 8.25 13.96
CA SER A 359 -2.87 6.94 14.59
C SER A 359 -3.60 6.87 15.93
N PHE A 360 -3.56 7.97 16.69
CA PHE A 360 -4.24 8.08 17.96
C PHE A 360 -5.76 8.05 17.79
N SER A 361 -6.33 8.91 16.95
CA SER A 361 -7.76 8.99 16.70
C SER A 361 -8.33 7.70 16.10
N ASN A 362 -7.63 7.06 15.17
CA ASN A 362 -8.03 5.77 14.61
C ASN A 362 -8.05 4.65 15.67
N THR A 363 -7.09 4.67 16.61
CA THR A 363 -7.05 3.70 17.73
C THR A 363 -8.23 3.90 18.67
N LEU A 364 -8.54 5.16 19.03
CA LEU A 364 -9.71 5.50 19.84
C LEU A 364 -11.02 5.10 19.17
N TYR A 365 -11.17 5.44 17.89
CA TYR A 365 -12.37 5.09 17.13
C TYR A 365 -12.59 3.58 17.08
N ALA A 366 -11.51 2.84 16.80
CA ALA A 366 -11.56 1.39 16.76
C ALA A 366 -11.92 0.79 18.15
N ALA A 367 -11.37 1.35 19.23
CA ALA A 367 -11.71 0.94 20.59
C ALA A 367 -13.20 1.20 20.90
N CYS A 368 -13.71 2.36 20.47
CA CYS A 368 -15.12 2.72 20.59
C CYS A 368 -16.04 1.75 19.82
N VAL A 369 -15.70 1.45 18.55
CA VAL A 369 -16.47 0.52 17.70
C VAL A 369 -16.53 -0.90 18.31
N LEU A 370 -15.43 -1.34 18.93
CA LEU A 370 -15.28 -2.65 19.58
C LEU A 370 -15.76 -2.67 21.04
N ASP A 371 -16.17 -1.53 21.57
CA ASP A 371 -16.55 -1.34 22.98
C ASP A 371 -15.46 -1.80 23.97
N LEU A 372 -14.19 -1.39 23.72
CA LEU A 372 -13.05 -1.75 24.54
C LEU A 372 -12.84 -0.74 25.67
N LYS A 373 -12.53 -1.20 26.88
CA LYS A 373 -12.11 -0.31 27.98
C LYS A 373 -10.73 0.28 27.68
N LEU A 374 -10.62 1.62 27.72
CA LEU A 374 -9.36 2.34 27.54
C LEU A 374 -8.48 2.29 28.79
N PRO A 375 -7.17 2.08 28.67
CA PRO A 375 -6.23 2.25 29.77
C PRO A 375 -6.11 3.72 30.20
N GLU A 376 -5.75 3.96 31.47
CA GLU A 376 -5.64 5.32 32.04
C GLU A 376 -4.65 6.21 31.28
N ALA A 377 -3.53 5.65 30.81
CA ALA A 377 -2.56 6.41 30.00
C ALA A 377 -3.16 6.93 28.68
N PHE A 378 -4.02 6.15 28.00
CA PHE A 378 -4.74 6.62 26.83
C PHE A 378 -5.77 7.69 27.18
N LYS A 379 -6.48 7.54 28.29
CA LYS A 379 -7.47 8.52 28.77
C LYS A 379 -6.80 9.86 29.04
N SER A 380 -5.67 9.88 29.74
CA SER A 380 -4.91 11.11 30.03
C SER A 380 -4.43 11.83 28.77
N CYS A 381 -4.11 11.08 27.71
CA CYS A 381 -3.67 11.68 26.44
C CYS A 381 -4.82 12.24 25.60
N VAL A 382 -6.07 11.83 25.84
CA VAL A 382 -7.21 12.31 25.04
C VAL A 382 -7.38 13.81 25.15
N SER A 383 -7.36 14.37 26.36
CA SER A 383 -7.53 15.81 26.62
C SER A 383 -6.36 16.64 26.03
N LEU A 384 -5.13 16.14 26.20
CA LEU A 384 -3.91 16.81 25.69
C LEU A 384 -3.85 16.88 24.16
N ASN A 385 -4.32 15.84 23.46
CA ASN A 385 -4.31 15.80 22.00
C ASN A 385 -5.41 16.66 21.36
N LEU A 386 -6.48 16.97 22.06
CA LEU A 386 -7.51 17.90 21.59
C LEU A 386 -7.01 19.35 21.50
N GLU A 387 -6.13 19.76 22.41
CA GLU A 387 -5.70 21.15 22.51
C GLU A 387 -4.64 21.54 21.46
N ASN A 388 -3.82 20.59 20.98
CA ASN A 388 -2.61 20.95 20.23
C ASN A 388 -2.60 20.59 18.73
N ASP A 389 -3.12 19.44 18.30
CA ASP A 389 -2.88 18.94 16.93
C ASP A 389 -4.14 18.48 16.18
N ILE A 390 -5.19 18.00 16.89
CA ILE A 390 -6.39 17.42 16.27
C ILE A 390 -7.27 18.50 15.64
N GLU A 391 -7.22 19.72 16.13
CA GLU A 391 -8.02 20.83 15.58
C GLU A 391 -7.63 21.24 14.15
N GLN A 392 -6.43 20.87 13.70
CA GLN A 392 -5.96 21.15 12.33
C GLN A 392 -6.36 20.06 11.33
N ASP A 393 -6.57 18.81 11.80
CA ASP A 393 -7.03 17.69 10.96
C ASP A 393 -8.52 17.39 11.18
N THR A 394 -9.35 17.86 10.25
CA THR A 394 -10.81 17.68 10.31
C THR A 394 -11.25 16.21 10.37
N THR A 395 -10.45 15.28 9.86
CA THR A 395 -10.74 13.84 9.92
C THR A 395 -10.58 13.32 11.33
N SER A 396 -9.47 13.63 11.99
CA SER A 396 -9.23 13.29 13.40
C SER A 396 -10.22 13.96 14.32
N LEU A 397 -10.55 15.23 14.08
CA LEU A 397 -11.55 15.97 14.84
C LEU A 397 -12.93 15.31 14.77
N ARG A 398 -13.38 14.89 13.58
CA ARG A 398 -14.64 14.15 13.41
C ARG A 398 -14.65 12.83 14.17
N VAL A 399 -13.56 12.09 14.11
CA VAL A 399 -13.41 10.84 14.84
C VAL A 399 -13.55 11.08 16.34
N MET A 400 -12.89 12.08 16.89
CA MET A 400 -13.00 12.46 18.30
C MET A 400 -14.42 12.88 18.67
N TYR A 401 -15.05 13.70 17.84
CA TYR A 401 -16.44 14.13 18.05
C TYR A 401 -17.39 12.93 18.09
N ASN A 402 -17.23 11.98 17.18
CA ASN A 402 -18.06 10.77 17.11
C ASN A 402 -17.78 9.75 18.23
N THR A 403 -16.66 9.87 18.92
CA THR A 403 -16.34 9.01 20.07
C THR A 403 -16.68 9.64 21.43
N ARG A 404 -17.19 10.89 21.47
CA ARG A 404 -17.41 11.66 22.71
C ARG A 404 -18.30 10.94 23.73
N ASP A 405 -19.39 10.31 23.28
CA ASP A 405 -20.33 9.62 24.18
C ASP A 405 -19.70 8.36 24.80
N TYR A 406 -18.92 7.62 24.00
CA TYR A 406 -18.13 6.49 24.49
C TYR A 406 -17.06 6.95 25.49
N LEU A 407 -16.37 8.06 25.24
CA LEU A 407 -15.36 8.61 26.13
C LEU A 407 -16.00 9.13 27.44
N LYS A 408 -17.16 9.79 27.33
CA LYS A 408 -17.93 10.23 28.49
C LYS A 408 -18.31 9.06 29.39
N ALA A 409 -18.76 7.93 28.83
CA ALA A 409 -19.05 6.71 29.57
C ALA A 409 -17.80 6.11 30.28
N GLN A 410 -16.59 6.47 29.85
CA GLN A 410 -15.33 6.09 30.49
C GLN A 410 -14.73 7.17 31.41
N GLY A 411 -15.50 8.23 31.70
CA GLY A 411 -15.12 9.30 32.61
C GLY A 411 -14.32 10.43 31.96
N ILE A 412 -14.34 10.52 30.63
CA ILE A 412 -13.63 11.59 29.88
C ILE A 412 -14.65 12.51 29.24
N ASN A 413 -14.78 13.73 29.75
CA ASN A 413 -15.59 14.76 29.12
C ASN A 413 -14.72 15.52 28.13
N LEU A 414 -15.15 15.56 26.86
CA LEU A 414 -14.51 16.37 25.81
C LEU A 414 -15.30 17.67 25.64
N GLU A 415 -14.61 18.79 25.74
CA GLU A 415 -15.14 20.10 25.41
C GLU A 415 -14.70 20.46 23.98
N PHE A 416 -15.66 20.66 23.10
CA PHE A 416 -15.42 21.11 21.74
C PHE A 416 -15.71 22.60 21.62
N LYS A 417 -14.92 23.33 20.81
CA LYS A 417 -15.16 24.73 20.54
C LYS A 417 -16.53 24.91 19.86
N GLN A 418 -17.18 26.05 20.09
CA GLN A 418 -18.53 26.36 19.55
C GLN A 418 -18.60 26.24 18.02
N ASP A 419 -17.49 26.51 17.30
CA ASP A 419 -17.41 26.44 15.85
C ASP A 419 -17.07 25.03 15.29
N THR A 420 -16.87 24.02 16.17
CA THR A 420 -16.44 22.67 15.76
C THR A 420 -17.43 22.02 14.78
N LEU A 421 -18.72 22.06 15.08
CA LEU A 421 -19.75 21.50 14.18
C LEU A 421 -19.79 22.22 12.85
N ALA A 422 -19.70 23.56 12.84
CA ALA A 422 -19.67 24.35 11.62
C ALA A 422 -18.46 24.00 10.75
N LYS A 423 -17.28 23.76 11.35
CA LYS A 423 -16.08 23.30 10.63
C LYS A 423 -16.27 21.90 10.02
N LEU A 424 -16.87 20.97 10.79
CA LEU A 424 -17.12 19.61 10.32
C LEU A 424 -18.16 19.59 9.21
N GLN A 425 -19.22 20.38 9.30
CA GLN A 425 -20.23 20.56 8.26
C GLN A 425 -19.63 21.14 6.98
N LYS A 426 -18.91 22.26 7.06
CA LYS A 426 -18.24 22.87 5.92
C LYS A 426 -17.30 21.90 5.18
N ASN A 427 -16.62 21.02 5.90
CA ASN A 427 -15.76 20.01 5.29
C ASN A 427 -16.57 18.91 4.58
N GLU A 428 -17.79 18.61 5.02
CA GLU A 428 -18.71 17.70 4.30
C GLU A 428 -19.25 18.38 3.03
N ASP A 429 -19.71 19.60 3.12
CA ASP A 429 -20.23 20.37 1.97
C ASP A 429 -19.22 20.43 0.82
N THR A 430 -17.92 20.50 1.13
CA THR A 430 -16.86 20.47 0.10
C THR A 430 -16.65 19.09 -0.54
N LYS A 431 -17.09 18.01 0.09
CA LYS A 431 -17.01 16.64 -0.44
C LYS A 431 -18.22 16.25 -1.26
N ILE A 432 -19.33 16.94 -1.09
CA ILE A 432 -20.57 16.72 -1.81
C ILE A 432 -20.40 17.29 -3.22
N SER A 433 -19.75 16.54 -4.11
CA SER A 433 -19.85 16.77 -5.54
C SER A 433 -21.08 16.04 -6.05
N CYS A 434 -22.12 16.80 -6.42
CA CYS A 434 -23.21 16.46 -7.34
C CYS A 434 -23.34 14.96 -7.71
N LEU A 435 -23.90 14.18 -6.83
CA LEU A 435 -24.56 12.94 -7.19
C LEU A 435 -26.05 13.24 -7.10
N GLU A 436 -26.59 13.83 -8.16
CA GLU A 436 -27.99 13.64 -8.51
C GLU A 436 -28.13 12.11 -8.66
N SER A 437 -28.42 11.43 -7.55
CA SER A 437 -28.38 9.99 -7.53
C SER A 437 -29.69 9.45 -8.07
N LYS A 438 -29.58 8.47 -8.97
CA LYS A 438 -30.71 7.65 -9.42
C LYS A 438 -31.60 7.20 -8.26
N THR A 439 -31.00 6.97 -7.10
CA THR A 439 -31.64 6.57 -5.86
C THR A 439 -32.53 7.67 -5.30
N GLY A 440 -32.07 8.92 -5.27
CA GLY A 440 -32.85 10.04 -4.75
C GLY A 440 -34.11 10.25 -5.54
N PHE A 441 -33.99 10.21 -6.88
CA PHE A 441 -35.15 10.36 -7.75
C PHE A 441 -36.18 9.22 -7.60
N ALA A 442 -35.71 7.97 -7.53
CA ALA A 442 -36.57 6.82 -7.30
C ALA A 442 -37.26 6.84 -5.92
N LEU A 443 -36.50 7.20 -4.88
CA LEU A 443 -37.03 7.40 -3.52
C LEU A 443 -38.08 8.50 -3.47
N SER A 444 -37.82 9.65 -4.07
CA SER A 444 -38.74 10.78 -4.10
C SER A 444 -40.06 10.41 -4.78
N LYS A 445 -40.01 9.75 -5.94
CA LYS A 445 -41.23 9.27 -6.63
C LYS A 445 -42.02 8.25 -5.81
N VAL A 446 -41.34 7.21 -5.28
CA VAL A 446 -42.01 6.17 -4.48
C VAL A 446 -42.62 6.79 -3.21
N LEU A 447 -41.93 7.72 -2.56
CA LEU A 447 -42.44 8.41 -1.38
C LEU A 447 -43.67 9.29 -1.73
N GLN A 448 -43.62 9.99 -2.85
CA GLN A 448 -44.74 10.79 -3.35
C GLN A 448 -46.01 9.95 -3.62
N ASP A 449 -45.80 8.74 -4.18
CA ASP A 449 -46.88 7.79 -4.40
C ASP A 449 -47.48 7.23 -3.09
N MET A 450 -46.62 6.98 -2.07
CA MET A 450 -47.04 6.40 -0.78
C MET A 450 -47.64 7.46 0.16
N CYS A 451 -47.00 8.62 0.27
CA CYS A 451 -47.33 9.67 1.21
C CYS A 451 -47.06 11.06 0.61
N PRO A 452 -47.96 11.64 -0.18
CA PRO A 452 -47.77 12.90 -0.92
C PRO A 452 -47.45 14.12 -0.05
N HIS A 453 -47.77 14.04 1.25
CA HIS A 453 -47.54 15.13 2.22
C HIS A 453 -46.17 15.07 2.90
N ILE A 454 -45.40 14.00 2.69
CA ILE A 454 -44.06 13.83 3.29
C ILE A 454 -43.01 14.30 2.30
N SER A 455 -42.09 15.16 2.77
CA SER A 455 -40.96 15.64 1.97
C SER A 455 -39.68 14.87 2.28
N LEU A 456 -38.90 14.60 1.24
CA LEU A 456 -37.57 14.04 1.30
C LEU A 456 -36.54 15.16 1.23
N THR A 457 -35.66 15.25 2.22
CA THR A 457 -34.52 16.18 2.20
C THR A 457 -33.26 15.41 1.81
N GLU A 458 -32.54 15.89 0.79
CA GLU A 458 -31.25 15.30 0.38
C GLU A 458 -30.11 15.96 1.14
N GLN A 459 -29.05 15.18 1.42
CA GLN A 459 -27.77 15.63 1.96
C GLN A 459 -27.89 16.44 3.27
N ARG A 460 -28.74 15.98 4.21
CA ARG A 460 -28.90 16.65 5.50
C ARG A 460 -27.75 16.31 6.45
N PHE A 461 -27.07 17.32 6.97
CA PHE A 461 -26.06 17.16 8.03
C PHE A 461 -26.72 16.77 9.36
N ILE A 462 -26.22 15.73 9.99
CA ILE A 462 -26.67 15.20 11.27
C ILE A 462 -25.63 15.55 12.35
N ASP A 463 -25.95 16.54 13.18
CA ASP A 463 -25.04 17.06 14.21
C ASP A 463 -24.54 15.97 15.15
N GLY A 464 -25.42 15.06 15.54
CA GLY A 464 -25.12 14.02 16.50
C GLY A 464 -23.99 13.09 16.12
N ILE A 465 -23.73 12.89 14.82
CA ILE A 465 -22.66 12.06 14.32
C ILE A 465 -21.68 12.82 13.42
N ALA A 466 -21.81 14.15 13.34
CA ALA A 466 -21.02 15.02 12.47
C ALA A 466 -20.82 14.46 11.06
N SER A 467 -21.90 13.98 10.46
CA SER A 467 -21.91 13.34 9.14
C SER A 467 -23.21 13.66 8.40
N THR A 468 -23.20 13.54 7.08
CA THR A 468 -24.36 13.82 6.24
C THR A 468 -25.17 12.54 6.02
N ALA A 469 -26.50 12.64 6.17
CA ALA A 469 -27.44 11.65 5.70
C ALA A 469 -27.61 11.82 4.19
N ASP A 470 -27.64 10.72 3.42
CA ASP A 470 -27.89 10.83 1.99
C ASP A 470 -29.29 11.35 1.74
N PHE A 471 -30.28 10.84 2.51
CA PHE A 471 -31.66 11.35 2.50
C PHE A 471 -32.22 11.38 3.91
N PHE A 472 -33.19 12.25 4.13
CA PHE A 472 -33.81 12.44 5.43
C PHE A 472 -35.32 12.73 5.29
N ILE A 473 -36.11 12.13 6.19
CA ILE A 473 -37.56 12.36 6.31
C ILE A 473 -37.86 12.82 7.74
N ASP A 474 -38.36 14.06 7.90
CA ASP A 474 -38.67 14.65 9.20
C ASP A 474 -39.86 13.99 9.91
N ALA A 475 -40.84 13.52 9.15
CA ALA A 475 -42.12 13.04 9.66
C ALA A 475 -42.12 11.62 10.25
N CYS A 476 -40.98 10.96 10.39
CA CYS A 476 -40.87 9.58 10.85
C CYS A 476 -40.22 9.47 12.21
N GLY A 477 -40.95 9.01 13.24
CA GLY A 477 -40.42 8.84 14.60
C GLY A 477 -40.14 10.16 15.33
N GLU A 478 -39.41 10.09 16.48
CA GLU A 478 -39.16 11.27 17.33
C GLU A 478 -38.26 12.32 16.69
N LYS A 479 -37.23 11.90 15.94
CA LYS A 479 -36.23 12.77 15.32
C LYS A 479 -36.12 12.63 13.81
N GLY A 480 -36.95 11.83 13.19
CA GLY A 480 -36.95 11.58 11.76
C GLY A 480 -36.23 10.31 11.33
N LEU A 481 -36.32 10.00 10.05
CA LEU A 481 -35.71 8.83 9.39
C LEU A 481 -34.48 9.26 8.60
N VAL A 482 -33.32 8.75 8.97
CA VAL A 482 -32.07 8.83 8.22
C VAL A 482 -32.02 7.69 7.22
N ILE A 483 -31.86 8.00 5.94
CA ILE A 483 -31.68 7.02 4.88
C ILE A 483 -30.25 7.15 4.35
N GLN A 484 -29.52 6.04 4.33
CA GLN A 484 -28.16 5.95 3.82
C GLN A 484 -28.09 4.97 2.65
N VAL A 485 -27.39 5.34 1.58
CA VAL A 485 -27.11 4.49 0.44
C VAL A 485 -25.71 3.93 0.57
N ASP A 486 -25.62 2.69 1.00
CA ASP A 486 -24.36 2.04 1.34
C ASP A 486 -23.64 1.52 0.09
N GLY A 487 -22.51 2.16 -0.28
CA GLY A 487 -21.60 1.68 -1.31
C GLY A 487 -20.88 0.36 -0.95
N PRO A 488 -20.14 -0.24 -1.87
CA PRO A 488 -19.47 -1.53 -1.66
C PRO A 488 -18.56 -1.56 -0.44
N THR A 489 -17.92 -0.45 -0.10
CA THR A 489 -16.99 -0.32 1.03
C THR A 489 -17.65 -0.43 2.42
N HIS A 490 -18.98 -0.36 2.47
CA HIS A 490 -19.77 -0.50 3.69
C HIS A 490 -20.04 -1.97 4.07
N PHE A 491 -19.74 -2.91 3.17
CA PHE A 491 -20.04 -4.32 3.36
C PHE A 491 -18.79 -5.18 3.51
N LEU A 492 -18.93 -6.29 4.25
CA LEU A 492 -17.99 -7.40 4.33
C LEU A 492 -18.47 -8.53 3.42
N ASN A 493 -17.53 -9.32 2.91
CA ASN A 493 -17.82 -10.51 2.09
C ASN A 493 -18.69 -10.21 0.86
N GLN A 494 -18.41 -9.11 0.16
CA GLN A 494 -19.16 -8.72 -1.03
C GLN A 494 -19.34 -9.87 -2.04
N GLY A 495 -20.53 -9.94 -2.63
CA GLY A 495 -20.88 -10.98 -3.60
C GLY A 495 -21.03 -12.39 -3.01
N THR A 496 -21.33 -12.51 -1.70
CA THR A 496 -21.72 -13.75 -1.03
C THR A 496 -23.11 -13.62 -0.43
N GLU A 497 -23.80 -14.75 -0.21
CA GLU A 497 -25.11 -14.78 0.47
C GLU A 497 -25.08 -14.27 1.92
N ARG A 498 -23.88 -14.25 2.53
CA ARG A 498 -23.65 -13.76 3.91
C ARG A 498 -23.01 -12.38 3.95
N GLN A 499 -23.41 -11.52 3.01
CA GLN A 499 -22.97 -10.14 3.03
C GLN A 499 -23.52 -9.43 4.28
N CYS A 500 -22.66 -8.72 5.01
CA CYS A 500 -23.05 -7.94 6.19
C CYS A 500 -22.33 -6.59 6.20
N VAL A 501 -22.93 -5.59 6.84
CA VAL A 501 -22.29 -4.28 7.01
C VAL A 501 -21.02 -4.39 7.86
N ASN A 502 -20.02 -3.59 7.54
CA ASN A 502 -18.78 -3.51 8.30
C ASN A 502 -19.00 -2.88 9.68
N GLY A 503 -17.98 -2.97 10.57
CA GLY A 503 -18.11 -2.51 11.95
C GLY A 503 -18.37 -1.01 12.07
N PHE A 504 -17.83 -0.19 11.21
CA PHE A 504 -18.05 1.26 11.24
C PHE A 504 -19.45 1.64 10.83
N THR A 505 -19.98 1.01 9.80
CA THR A 505 -21.36 1.19 9.35
C THR A 505 -22.35 0.76 10.42
N ALA A 506 -22.12 -0.40 11.05
CA ALA A 506 -22.93 -0.87 12.16
C ALA A 506 -22.85 0.06 13.39
N PHE A 507 -21.68 0.62 13.67
CA PHE A 507 -21.49 1.59 14.76
C PHE A 507 -22.24 2.90 14.50
N GLN A 508 -22.12 3.47 13.30
CA GLN A 508 -22.85 4.68 12.90
C GLN A 508 -24.38 4.48 13.04
N THR A 509 -24.89 3.33 12.62
CA THR A 509 -26.31 3.00 12.80
C THR A 509 -26.71 3.01 14.27
N ARG A 510 -25.93 2.37 15.15
CA ARG A 510 -26.21 2.37 16.60
C ARG A 510 -26.20 3.78 17.18
N GLN A 511 -25.23 4.62 16.81
CA GLN A 511 -25.15 6.01 17.27
C GLN A 511 -26.41 6.80 16.91
N LEU A 512 -26.86 6.72 15.66
CA LEU A 512 -28.09 7.38 15.19
C LEU A 512 -29.31 6.90 15.98
N GLN A 513 -29.46 5.57 16.13
CA GLN A 513 -30.56 4.98 16.88
C GLN A 513 -30.56 5.38 18.37
N THR A 514 -29.39 5.43 19.00
CA THR A 514 -29.25 5.89 20.41
C THR A 514 -29.66 7.36 20.58
N GLN A 515 -29.53 8.15 19.53
CA GLN A 515 -29.94 9.55 19.51
C GLN A 515 -31.44 9.77 19.17
N GLY A 516 -32.19 8.69 18.92
CA GLY A 516 -33.62 8.74 18.63
C GLY A 516 -33.98 8.82 17.15
N TYR A 517 -33.01 8.71 16.23
CA TYR A 517 -33.28 8.62 14.79
C TYR A 517 -33.69 7.21 14.41
N GLN A 518 -34.63 7.10 13.48
CA GLN A 518 -34.83 5.87 12.73
C GLN A 518 -33.78 5.79 11.61
N VAL A 519 -33.35 4.60 11.22
CA VAL A 519 -32.27 4.44 10.23
C VAL A 519 -32.63 3.35 9.23
N LEU A 520 -32.70 3.74 7.96
CA LEU A 520 -32.86 2.84 6.81
C LEU A 520 -31.56 2.82 6.02
N ARG A 521 -31.02 1.63 5.73
CA ARG A 521 -29.84 1.45 4.88
C ARG A 521 -30.23 0.73 3.60
N LEU A 522 -29.92 1.36 2.47
CA LEU A 522 -30.19 0.83 1.14
C LEU A 522 -28.85 0.42 0.50
N PRO A 523 -28.67 -0.84 0.11
CA PRO A 523 -27.46 -1.28 -0.57
C PRO A 523 -27.42 -0.75 -2.02
N TYR A 524 -26.22 -0.38 -2.48
CA TYR A 524 -25.99 0.21 -3.81
C TYR A 524 -26.33 -0.71 -4.98
N ASP A 525 -26.21 -2.03 -4.81
CA ASP A 525 -26.38 -3.04 -5.86
C ASP A 525 -27.83 -3.24 -6.31
N LEU A 526 -28.79 -2.76 -5.52
CA LEU A 526 -30.20 -2.70 -5.94
C LEU A 526 -30.42 -1.78 -7.14
N LEU A 527 -29.50 -0.82 -7.34
CA LEU A 527 -29.57 0.20 -8.38
C LEU A 527 -28.77 -0.17 -9.62
N GLU A 528 -27.93 -1.20 -9.53
CA GLU A 528 -27.17 -1.77 -10.64
C GLU A 528 -27.98 -2.78 -11.49
N THR A 529 -29.29 -2.95 -11.23
CA THR A 529 -30.12 -3.72 -12.16
C THR A 529 -30.01 -3.08 -13.53
N ARG A 530 -29.49 -3.85 -14.48
CA ARG A 530 -29.10 -3.48 -15.85
C ARG A 530 -30.28 -3.01 -16.75
N ASP A 531 -31.42 -2.79 -16.19
CA ASP A 531 -32.55 -2.19 -16.90
C ASP A 531 -32.35 -0.69 -16.91
N VAL A 532 -32.09 -0.18 -18.09
CA VAL A 532 -31.71 1.20 -18.43
C VAL A 532 -32.73 2.18 -17.86
N TYR A 533 -32.51 2.63 -16.64
CA TYR A 533 -33.19 3.78 -16.06
C TYR A 533 -32.42 5.04 -16.49
N ASP A 534 -32.96 5.80 -17.44
CA ASP A 534 -32.34 7.07 -17.86
C ASP A 534 -32.75 8.16 -16.89
N ILE A 535 -31.80 8.57 -16.04
CA ILE A 535 -31.99 9.62 -15.03
C ILE A 535 -32.31 11.00 -15.64
N ARG A 536 -31.95 11.19 -16.90
CA ARG A 536 -32.14 12.48 -17.59
C ARG A 536 -33.61 12.72 -17.99
N ASP A 537 -34.45 11.72 -17.87
CA ASP A 537 -35.88 11.84 -18.07
C ASP A 537 -36.61 11.82 -16.73
N GLU A 538 -36.96 13.00 -16.22
CA GLU A 538 -37.73 13.16 -14.98
C GLU A 538 -39.12 12.49 -15.04
N ASN A 539 -39.63 12.17 -16.22
CA ASN A 539 -40.90 11.47 -16.44
C ASN A 539 -40.75 9.95 -16.54
N ALA A 540 -39.53 9.42 -16.60
CA ALA A 540 -39.33 7.98 -16.70
C ALA A 540 -39.88 7.26 -15.46
N PRO A 541 -40.66 6.18 -15.62
CA PRO A 541 -41.23 5.44 -14.50
C PRO A 541 -40.10 4.73 -13.72
N VAL A 542 -40.22 4.68 -12.39
CA VAL A 542 -39.34 3.85 -11.58
C VAL A 542 -39.53 2.39 -11.94
N PRO A 543 -38.48 1.61 -12.20
CA PRO A 543 -38.61 0.19 -12.50
C PRO A 543 -39.44 -0.53 -11.44
N PRO A 544 -40.47 -1.35 -11.82
CA PRO A 544 -41.41 -1.93 -10.87
C PRO A 544 -40.74 -2.67 -9.70
N LYS A 545 -39.71 -3.47 -9.97
CA LYS A 545 -38.97 -4.21 -8.93
C LYS A 545 -38.28 -3.28 -7.93
N LEU A 546 -37.76 -2.15 -8.39
CA LEU A 546 -37.13 -1.14 -7.51
C LEU A 546 -38.21 -0.41 -6.71
N ALA A 547 -39.32 -0.04 -7.34
CA ALA A 547 -40.43 0.61 -6.65
C ALA A 547 -41.04 -0.29 -5.56
N ASP A 548 -41.29 -1.57 -5.87
CA ASP A 548 -41.81 -2.54 -4.90
C ASP A 548 -40.85 -2.73 -3.72
N TYR A 549 -39.55 -2.87 -4.00
CA TYR A 549 -38.53 -2.96 -2.96
C TYR A 549 -38.49 -1.71 -2.06
N LEU A 550 -38.47 -0.52 -2.64
CA LEU A 550 -38.44 0.73 -1.86
C LEU A 550 -39.71 0.88 -1.03
N LYS A 551 -40.89 0.51 -1.56
CA LYS A 551 -42.17 0.49 -0.83
C LYS A 551 -42.09 -0.45 0.37
N GLU A 552 -41.59 -1.67 0.17
CA GLU A 552 -41.41 -2.65 1.25
C GLU A 552 -40.47 -2.12 2.35
N GLN A 553 -39.36 -1.49 1.96
CA GLN A 553 -38.40 -0.95 2.92
C GLN A 553 -38.90 0.29 3.67
N LEU A 554 -39.69 1.16 3.05
CA LEU A 554 -40.24 2.38 3.63
C LEU A 554 -41.48 2.13 4.50
N THR A 555 -42.31 1.15 4.17
CA THR A 555 -43.57 0.86 4.88
C THR A 555 -43.45 0.81 6.41
N PRO A 556 -42.48 0.11 7.01
CA PRO A 556 -42.35 0.04 8.47
C PRO A 556 -42.16 1.40 9.17
N TYR A 557 -41.61 2.37 8.45
CA TYR A 557 -41.30 3.71 8.98
C TYR A 557 -42.43 4.69 8.76
N LEU A 558 -43.17 4.55 7.66
CA LEU A 558 -44.25 5.47 7.30
C LEU A 558 -45.57 5.17 8.04
N THR A 559 -45.84 3.90 8.39
CA THR A 559 -47.00 3.53 9.23
C THR A 559 -46.95 4.06 10.65
N LEU A 560 -45.78 4.54 11.10
CA LEU A 560 -45.60 5.20 12.40
C LEU A 560 -45.78 6.74 12.31
N ALA A 561 -45.93 7.28 11.12
CA ALA A 561 -46.08 8.71 10.84
C ALA A 561 -47.55 9.16 10.68
N THR A 562 -48.49 8.20 10.63
CA THR A 562 -49.94 8.43 10.65
C THR A 562 -50.48 8.19 12.04
#